data_6a74d460f7eec146d094b12df163c469
#
_entry.id   6a74d460f7eec146d094b12df163c469
#
_cell.length_a   1.000
_cell.length_b   1.000
_cell.length_c   1.000
_cell.angle_alpha   90.00
_cell.angle_beta   90.00
_cell.angle_gamma   90.00
#
_symmetry.space_group_name_H-M   'P 1'
#
loop_
_entity.id
_entity.type
_entity.pdbx_description
1 polymer ?
#
loop_
_entity_poly.entity_id
_entity_poly.type
_entity_poly.pdbx_seq_one_letter_code
_entity_poly.pdbx_strand_id
1 'polypeptide(L)'
;MGLWLRALKAHAAFDTGVSAMNPPEGDDRKSLLVDYVLISISAVITVLLTVAVVTDSTKLWLALTSLGEESAYVVLSIAVLTLIDADAGVASLLAVIASGSLVIWLKEVFALPRPPEALWREPAEGYGFPSGHTQVSTSFWSLLSLKFRRVGLAVLSVAVVAAIATSRVGLHVHYVRDVLGGIAFGLLVGACVWALVVGPGRRFLMGSPVNRVALALPVLSVVVSVLSFWEGYAYGFDTSFKLGGLALSLLAYPLLAQRIRVLSHAPATVRVSGFIATTVVALVLTEASKLLAEAVGIWVYGPAYFFVGLTILVVAALTPSLILKRL
;
A
#
# COMPACT_ATOMS: atom_id res chain seq x y z
N MET A 1 8.83 -9.36 42.96
CA MET A 1 8.80 -10.76 42.49
C MET A 1 7.41 -11.40 42.48
N GLY A 2 6.45 -10.93 43.27
CA GLY A 2 5.09 -11.54 43.36
C GLY A 2 4.11 -11.20 42.24
N LEU A 3 4.21 -10.03 41.60
CA LEU A 3 3.28 -9.59 40.51
C LEU A 3 3.59 -10.26 39.16
N TRP A 4 4.85 -10.56 38.89
CA TRP A 4 5.28 -11.21 37.65
C TRP A 4 4.84 -12.68 37.55
N LEU A 5 4.88 -13.39 38.67
CA LEU A 5 4.42 -14.79 38.77
C LEU A 5 2.89 -14.92 38.62
N ARG A 6 2.13 -13.93 39.02
CA ARG A 6 0.66 -13.91 38.83
C ARG A 6 0.26 -13.66 37.35
N ALA A 7 1.03 -12.82 36.65
CA ALA A 7 0.81 -12.58 35.20
C ALA A 7 1.15 -13.81 34.36
N LEU A 8 2.22 -14.55 34.69
CA LEU A 8 2.59 -15.80 34.02
C LEU A 8 1.60 -16.94 34.27
N LYS A 9 1.04 -17.04 35.49
CA LYS A 9 0.00 -18.03 35.79
C LYS A 9 -1.34 -17.71 35.13
N ALA A 10 -1.70 -16.43 34.96
CA ALA A 10 -2.87 -16.02 34.20
C ALA A 10 -2.73 -16.35 32.70
N HIS A 11 -1.53 -16.24 32.13
CA HIS A 11 -1.27 -16.60 30.74
C HIS A 11 -1.27 -18.11 30.48
N ALA A 12 -0.80 -18.92 31.44
CA ALA A 12 -0.82 -20.38 31.32
C ALA A 12 -2.22 -21.00 31.54
N ALA A 13 -3.08 -20.33 32.28
CA ALA A 13 -4.47 -20.76 32.48
C ALA A 13 -5.38 -20.46 31.26
N PHE A 14 -4.95 -19.56 30.37
CA PHE A 14 -5.67 -19.21 29.14
C PHE A 14 -5.47 -20.22 28.00
N ASP A 15 -4.43 -21.03 28.08
CA ASP A 15 -4.03 -21.96 26.99
C ASP A 15 -4.62 -23.39 27.14
N THR A 16 -5.32 -23.70 28.22
CA THR A 16 -5.88 -25.05 28.47
C THR A 16 -7.41 -25.12 28.57
N GLY A 17 -8.11 -24.01 28.40
CA GLY A 17 -9.56 -23.91 28.48
C GLY A 17 -10.20 -23.48 27.15
N VAL A 18 -10.03 -24.25 26.08
CA VAL A 18 -10.86 -24.09 24.88
C VAL A 18 -12.23 -24.75 25.15
N SER A 19 -12.99 -24.12 26.01
CA SER A 19 -14.46 -24.17 25.93
C SER A 19 -14.86 -23.27 24.75
N ALA A 20 -15.61 -23.82 23.81
CA ALA A 20 -16.18 -23.09 22.69
C ALA A 20 -17.07 -21.93 23.22
N MET A 21 -16.44 -20.78 23.48
CA MET A 21 -17.17 -19.54 23.65
C MET A 21 -17.57 -19.09 22.24
N ASN A 22 -18.87 -19.19 21.94
CA ASN A 22 -19.43 -18.48 20.80
C ASN A 22 -18.97 -17.02 20.89
N PRO A 23 -18.38 -16.44 19.81
CA PRO A 23 -18.04 -15.04 19.80
C PRO A 23 -19.30 -14.22 20.09
N PRO A 24 -19.22 -13.07 20.77
CA PRO A 24 -20.39 -12.28 21.10
C PRO A 24 -21.12 -11.89 19.81
N GLU A 25 -22.41 -12.14 19.73
CA GLU A 25 -23.26 -11.91 18.53
C GLU A 25 -23.10 -10.53 17.88
N GLY A 26 -22.61 -9.53 18.61
CA GLY A 26 -22.38 -8.17 18.10
C GLY A 26 -21.14 -8.03 17.22
N ASP A 27 -20.13 -8.88 17.34
CA ASP A 27 -18.88 -8.79 16.59
C ASP A 27 -19.03 -9.49 15.21
N ASP A 28 -19.78 -10.57 15.16
CA ASP A 28 -20.13 -11.26 13.92
C ASP A 28 -20.96 -10.39 12.98
N ARG A 29 -21.94 -9.63 13.50
CA ARG A 29 -22.77 -8.73 12.69
C ARG A 29 -21.94 -7.59 12.06
N LYS A 30 -21.03 -6.99 12.82
CA LYS A 30 -20.15 -5.94 12.29
C LYS A 30 -19.21 -6.50 11.22
N SER A 31 -18.69 -7.69 11.45
CA SER A 31 -17.83 -8.41 10.52
C SER A 31 -18.55 -8.65 9.19
N LEU A 32 -19.75 -9.21 9.23
CA LEU A 32 -20.59 -9.46 8.06
C LEU A 32 -20.95 -8.16 7.32
N LEU A 33 -21.29 -7.09 8.05
CA LEU A 33 -21.62 -5.80 7.45
C LEU A 33 -20.46 -5.25 6.62
N VAL A 34 -19.22 -5.34 7.12
CA VAL A 34 -18.04 -4.92 6.39
C VAL A 34 -17.87 -5.73 5.10
N ASP A 35 -18.04 -7.06 5.15
CA ASP A 35 -17.95 -7.90 3.96
C ASP A 35 -19.06 -7.58 2.94
N TYR A 36 -20.29 -7.34 3.38
CA TYR A 36 -21.38 -6.90 2.50
C TYR A 36 -21.08 -5.57 1.82
N VAL A 37 -20.53 -4.58 2.54
CA VAL A 37 -20.14 -3.29 1.96
C VAL A 37 -19.05 -3.49 0.90
N LEU A 38 -18.01 -4.27 1.18
CA LEU A 38 -16.91 -4.53 0.25
C LEU A 38 -17.40 -5.28 -1.00
N ILE A 39 -18.28 -6.26 -0.84
CA ILE A 39 -18.91 -6.99 -1.96
C ILE A 39 -19.81 -6.07 -2.79
N SER A 40 -20.55 -5.17 -2.15
CA SER A 40 -21.39 -4.20 -2.88
C SER A 40 -20.55 -3.23 -3.72
N ILE A 41 -19.44 -2.74 -3.19
CA ILE A 41 -18.48 -1.93 -3.94
C ILE A 41 -17.90 -2.74 -5.11
N SER A 42 -17.56 -4.00 -4.88
CA SER A 42 -17.06 -4.90 -5.94
C SER A 42 -18.08 -5.10 -7.06
N ALA A 43 -19.36 -5.23 -6.71
CA ALA A 43 -20.44 -5.35 -7.70
C ALA A 43 -20.57 -4.09 -8.54
N VAL A 44 -20.48 -2.90 -7.93
CA VAL A 44 -20.49 -1.62 -8.67
C VAL A 44 -19.31 -1.53 -9.65
N ILE A 45 -18.10 -1.87 -9.20
CA ILE A 45 -16.91 -1.88 -10.06
C ILE A 45 -17.09 -2.86 -11.22
N THR A 46 -17.62 -4.06 -10.95
CA THR A 46 -17.85 -5.08 -11.98
C THR A 46 -18.90 -4.62 -13.00
N VAL A 47 -19.97 -3.95 -12.57
CA VAL A 47 -20.96 -3.35 -13.46
C VAL A 47 -20.32 -2.27 -14.34
N LEU A 48 -19.56 -1.35 -13.75
CA LEU A 48 -18.84 -0.31 -14.50
C LEU A 48 -17.85 -0.91 -15.51
N LEU A 49 -17.13 -1.96 -15.14
CA LEU A 49 -16.24 -2.69 -16.02
C LEU A 49 -17.02 -3.33 -17.17
N THR A 50 -18.15 -3.99 -16.89
CA THR A 50 -18.99 -4.61 -17.92
C THR A 50 -19.51 -3.58 -18.90
N VAL A 51 -20.01 -2.42 -18.40
CA VAL A 51 -20.46 -1.32 -19.23
C VAL A 51 -19.31 -0.77 -20.08
N ALA A 52 -18.12 -0.61 -19.51
CA ALA A 52 -16.94 -0.16 -20.24
C ALA A 52 -16.58 -1.11 -21.40
N VAL A 53 -16.62 -2.42 -21.15
CA VAL A 53 -16.34 -3.45 -22.17
C VAL A 53 -17.40 -3.43 -23.29
N VAL A 54 -18.69 -3.34 -22.93
CA VAL A 54 -19.79 -3.37 -23.91
C VAL A 54 -19.86 -2.11 -24.75
N THR A 55 -19.62 -0.94 -24.13
CA THR A 55 -19.73 0.36 -24.81
C THR A 55 -18.41 0.84 -25.42
N ASP A 56 -17.30 0.21 -25.07
CA ASP A 56 -15.93 0.63 -25.40
C ASP A 56 -15.65 2.13 -25.10
N SER A 57 -16.25 2.63 -24.03
CA SER A 57 -16.21 4.04 -23.66
C SER A 57 -14.86 4.44 -23.09
N THR A 58 -14.11 5.30 -23.79
CA THR A 58 -12.83 5.84 -23.32
C THR A 58 -12.96 6.53 -21.95
N LYS A 59 -14.07 7.23 -21.69
CA LYS A 59 -14.31 7.89 -20.39
C LYS A 59 -14.40 6.88 -19.25
N LEU A 60 -15.06 5.74 -19.46
CA LEU A 60 -15.14 4.68 -18.46
C LEU A 60 -13.79 3.98 -18.29
N TRP A 61 -13.04 3.76 -19.36
CA TRP A 61 -11.68 3.22 -19.27
C TRP A 61 -10.76 4.13 -18.45
N LEU A 62 -10.81 5.45 -18.68
CA LEU A 62 -10.07 6.44 -17.90
C LEU A 62 -10.51 6.46 -16.42
N ALA A 63 -11.79 6.35 -16.14
CA ALA A 63 -12.29 6.26 -14.78
C ALA A 63 -11.85 4.98 -14.06
N LEU A 64 -11.79 3.84 -14.75
CA LEU A 64 -11.32 2.58 -14.16
C LEU A 64 -9.80 2.56 -13.98
N THR A 65 -9.04 3.13 -14.93
CA THR A 65 -7.57 3.19 -14.80
C THR A 65 -7.12 4.08 -13.67
N SER A 66 -7.88 5.15 -13.32
CA SER A 66 -7.54 6.03 -12.21
C SER A 66 -7.52 5.32 -10.85
N LEU A 67 -8.19 4.17 -10.71
CA LEU A 67 -8.05 3.31 -9.54
C LEU A 67 -6.64 2.70 -9.41
N GLY A 68 -5.84 2.74 -10.47
CA GLY A 68 -4.48 2.21 -10.53
C GLY A 68 -3.38 3.26 -10.36
N GLU A 69 -3.73 4.54 -10.14
CA GLU A 69 -2.78 5.62 -9.95
C GLU A 69 -1.92 5.42 -8.69
N GLU A 70 -0.61 5.61 -8.80
CA GLU A 70 0.32 5.40 -7.68
C GLU A 70 0.01 6.32 -6.50
N SER A 71 -0.36 7.57 -6.76
CA SER A 71 -0.77 8.55 -5.75
C SER A 71 -1.97 8.07 -4.93
N ALA A 72 -2.94 7.39 -5.56
CA ALA A 72 -4.09 6.81 -4.88
C ALA A 72 -3.64 5.74 -3.86
N TYR A 73 -2.65 4.91 -4.20
CA TYR A 73 -2.14 3.87 -3.30
C TYR A 73 -1.33 4.43 -2.13
N VAL A 74 -0.66 5.57 -2.29
CA VAL A 74 -0.05 6.28 -1.17
C VAL A 74 -1.14 6.76 -0.20
N VAL A 75 -2.21 7.39 -0.70
CA VAL A 75 -3.35 7.84 0.13
C VAL A 75 -4.07 6.66 0.78
N LEU A 76 -4.30 5.56 0.06
CA LEU A 76 -4.88 4.34 0.62
C LEU A 76 -3.99 3.72 1.71
N SER A 77 -2.66 3.73 1.52
CA SER A 77 -1.72 3.27 2.55
C SER A 77 -1.77 4.15 3.80
N ILE A 78 -1.91 5.47 3.65
CA ILE A 78 -2.13 6.40 4.78
C ILE A 78 -3.48 6.10 5.45
N ALA A 79 -4.52 5.81 4.69
CA ALA A 79 -5.82 5.42 5.26
C ALA A 79 -5.73 4.12 6.07
N VAL A 80 -5.07 3.10 5.54
CA VAL A 80 -4.82 1.85 6.29
C VAL A 80 -4.00 2.11 7.54
N LEU A 81 -2.92 2.90 7.45
CA LEU A 81 -2.02 3.27 8.55
C LEU A 81 -2.76 3.94 9.71
N THR A 82 -3.66 4.88 9.39
CA THR A 82 -4.28 5.76 10.39
C THR A 82 -5.64 5.26 10.87
N LEU A 83 -6.42 4.63 9.98
CA LEU A 83 -7.81 4.26 10.26
C LEU A 83 -7.99 2.79 10.65
N ILE A 84 -7.08 1.89 10.25
CA ILE A 84 -7.27 0.45 10.32
C ILE A 84 -6.18 -0.23 11.15
N ASP A 85 -4.96 -0.30 10.62
CA ASP A 85 -3.82 -1.02 11.22
C ASP A 85 -2.51 -0.37 10.79
N ALA A 86 -1.76 0.13 11.76
CA ALA A 86 -0.52 0.86 11.52
C ALA A 86 0.55 0.02 10.81
N ASP A 87 0.70 -1.24 11.21
CA ASP A 87 1.71 -2.15 10.62
C ASP A 87 1.30 -2.56 9.19
N ALA A 88 0.00 -2.77 8.95
CA ALA A 88 -0.50 -3.05 7.60
C ALA A 88 -0.35 -1.84 6.67
N GLY A 89 -0.60 -0.62 7.18
CA GLY A 89 -0.46 0.61 6.40
C GLY A 89 0.98 0.85 5.96
N VAL A 90 1.96 0.74 6.86
CA VAL A 90 3.37 0.90 6.48
C VAL A 90 3.86 -0.24 5.57
N ALA A 91 3.39 -1.47 5.78
CA ALA A 91 3.72 -2.59 4.90
C ALA A 91 3.12 -2.40 3.50
N SER A 92 1.88 -1.90 3.40
CA SER A 92 1.26 -1.61 2.11
C SER A 92 1.99 -0.49 1.37
N LEU A 93 2.44 0.54 2.07
CA LEU A 93 3.26 1.60 1.48
C LEU A 93 4.60 1.05 0.96
N LEU A 94 5.28 0.19 1.74
CA LEU A 94 6.50 -0.48 1.26
C LEU A 94 6.22 -1.36 0.03
N ALA A 95 5.10 -2.08 -0.01
CA ALA A 95 4.74 -2.91 -1.16
C ALA A 95 4.50 -2.07 -2.43
N VAL A 96 3.84 -0.93 -2.28
CA VAL A 96 3.64 0.05 -3.38
C VAL A 96 4.98 0.56 -3.90
N ILE A 97 5.86 1.01 -3.01
CA ILE A 97 7.19 1.52 -3.36
C ILE A 97 8.05 0.43 -4.02
N ALA A 98 8.13 -0.74 -3.41
CA ALA A 98 8.92 -1.86 -3.93
C ALA A 98 8.39 -2.36 -5.29
N SER A 99 7.06 -2.34 -5.46
CA SER A 99 6.42 -2.71 -6.73
C SER A 99 6.70 -1.67 -7.82
N GLY A 100 6.62 -0.38 -7.50
CA GLY A 100 6.94 0.71 -8.42
C GLY A 100 8.40 0.65 -8.88
N SER A 101 9.34 0.48 -7.95
CA SER A 101 10.76 0.31 -8.28
C SER A 101 10.99 -0.93 -9.16
N LEU A 102 10.42 -2.08 -8.78
CA LEU A 102 10.55 -3.30 -9.57
C LEU A 102 10.00 -3.15 -11.00
N VAL A 103 8.90 -2.43 -11.19
CA VAL A 103 8.33 -2.16 -12.53
C VAL A 103 9.33 -1.43 -13.42
N ILE A 104 9.99 -0.40 -12.90
CA ILE A 104 10.96 0.40 -13.68
C ILE A 104 12.09 -0.50 -14.15
N TRP A 105 12.68 -1.28 -13.24
CA TRP A 105 13.74 -2.21 -13.57
C TRP A 105 13.31 -3.30 -14.57
N LEU A 106 12.14 -3.92 -14.38
CA LEU A 106 11.64 -4.95 -15.28
C LEU A 106 11.36 -4.41 -16.69
N LYS A 107 10.90 -3.16 -16.81
CA LYS A 107 10.70 -2.52 -18.11
C LYS A 107 11.99 -2.40 -18.89
N GLU A 108 13.08 -2.00 -18.24
CA GLU A 108 14.38 -1.89 -18.88
C GLU A 108 14.97 -3.27 -19.23
N VAL A 109 14.79 -4.27 -18.35
CA VAL A 109 15.31 -5.63 -18.59
C VAL A 109 14.58 -6.31 -19.74
N PHE A 110 13.26 -6.22 -19.82
CA PHE A 110 12.49 -6.89 -20.86
C PHE A 110 12.39 -6.07 -22.15
N ALA A 111 12.41 -4.76 -22.05
CA ALA A 111 12.36 -3.81 -23.18
C ALA A 111 11.26 -4.11 -24.21
N LEU A 112 10.11 -4.64 -23.79
CA LEU A 112 9.03 -5.03 -24.69
C LEU A 112 8.18 -3.82 -25.10
N PRO A 113 7.90 -3.65 -26.41
CA PRO A 113 7.16 -2.50 -26.91
C PRO A 113 5.68 -2.54 -26.49
N ARG A 114 5.10 -1.35 -26.39
CA ARG A 114 3.67 -1.14 -26.26
C ARG A 114 2.93 -1.37 -27.59
N PRO A 115 1.58 -1.42 -27.59
CA PRO A 115 0.77 -1.26 -28.79
C PRO A 115 1.17 0.02 -29.58
N PRO A 116 0.90 0.08 -30.90
CA PRO A 116 1.20 1.27 -31.71
C PRO A 116 0.58 2.54 -31.12
N GLU A 117 1.36 3.63 -31.06
CA GLU A 117 0.96 4.90 -30.44
C GLU A 117 -0.33 5.48 -31.07
N ALA A 118 -0.52 5.29 -32.37
CA ALA A 118 -1.72 5.73 -33.08
C ALA A 118 -3.03 5.13 -32.52
N LEU A 119 -2.97 4.07 -31.72
CA LEU A 119 -4.12 3.43 -31.09
C LEU A 119 -4.35 3.92 -29.65
N TRP A 120 -3.40 4.60 -29.04
CA TRP A 120 -3.50 4.98 -27.63
C TRP A 120 -4.64 5.95 -27.37
N ARG A 121 -5.38 5.69 -26.30
CA ARG A 121 -6.47 6.53 -25.83
C ARG A 121 -6.08 7.37 -24.61
N GLU A 122 -4.84 7.24 -24.18
CA GLU A 122 -4.22 8.00 -23.08
C GLU A 122 -2.71 8.06 -23.36
N PRO A 123 -2.00 9.13 -22.96
CA PRO A 123 -0.54 9.19 -23.06
C PRO A 123 0.12 8.08 -22.25
N ALA A 124 1.20 7.51 -22.81
CA ALA A 124 1.99 6.50 -22.12
C ALA A 124 3.46 6.62 -22.51
N GLU A 125 4.36 6.27 -21.58
CA GLU A 125 5.81 6.39 -21.78
C GLU A 125 6.53 5.06 -21.54
N GLY A 126 7.71 4.93 -22.15
CA GLY A 126 8.60 3.79 -21.97
C GLY A 126 8.01 2.46 -22.44
N TYR A 127 8.63 1.37 -21.99
CA TYR A 127 8.26 0.00 -22.38
C TYR A 127 6.90 -0.45 -21.82
N GLY A 128 6.29 -1.46 -22.48
CA GLY A 128 4.98 -1.97 -22.13
C GLY A 128 4.98 -2.96 -20.98
N PHE A 129 5.96 -3.87 -20.93
CA PHE A 129 5.97 -4.98 -19.98
C PHE A 129 6.89 -4.73 -18.78
N PRO A 130 6.41 -5.00 -17.56
CA PRO A 130 5.03 -5.26 -17.16
C PRO A 130 4.22 -3.97 -17.02
N SER A 131 2.86 -4.10 -16.89
CA SER A 131 1.98 -2.97 -16.61
C SER A 131 2.15 -2.47 -15.17
N GLY A 132 2.61 -1.22 -14.99
CA GLY A 132 2.86 -0.61 -13.69
C GLY A 132 1.59 -0.47 -12.85
N HIS A 133 0.51 0.13 -13.41
CA HIS A 133 -0.78 0.26 -12.75
C HIS A 133 -1.29 -1.09 -12.21
N THR A 134 -1.21 -2.14 -13.03
CA THR A 134 -1.64 -3.48 -12.63
C THR A 134 -0.74 -4.07 -11.57
N GLN A 135 0.58 -3.90 -11.66
CA GLN A 135 1.54 -4.48 -10.72
C GLN A 135 1.43 -3.84 -9.34
N VAL A 136 1.42 -2.49 -9.26
CA VAL A 136 1.32 -1.75 -8.00
C VAL A 136 -0.01 -2.05 -7.32
N SER A 137 -1.13 -1.98 -8.05
CA SER A 137 -2.45 -2.31 -7.50
C SER A 137 -2.51 -3.74 -6.97
N THR A 138 -2.00 -4.70 -7.72
CA THR A 138 -1.99 -6.11 -7.31
C THR A 138 -1.16 -6.32 -6.04
N SER A 139 0.00 -5.66 -5.91
CA SER A 139 0.83 -5.79 -4.71
C SER A 139 0.14 -5.25 -3.46
N PHE A 140 -0.52 -4.10 -3.56
CA PHE A 140 -1.27 -3.51 -2.46
C PHE A 140 -2.45 -4.39 -2.03
N TRP A 141 -3.34 -4.74 -2.97
CA TRP A 141 -4.55 -5.48 -2.68
C TRP A 141 -4.29 -6.93 -2.22
N SER A 142 -3.29 -7.59 -2.79
CA SER A 142 -2.91 -8.95 -2.35
C SER A 142 -2.34 -8.95 -0.93
N LEU A 143 -1.48 -7.98 -0.58
CA LEU A 143 -0.96 -7.82 0.78
C LEU A 143 -2.10 -7.66 1.79
N LEU A 144 -3.05 -6.75 1.53
CA LEU A 144 -4.18 -6.52 2.44
C LEU A 144 -5.09 -7.75 2.55
N SER A 145 -5.36 -8.44 1.44
CA SER A 145 -6.15 -9.68 1.44
C SER A 145 -5.48 -10.78 2.26
N LEU A 146 -4.17 -10.94 2.13
CA LEU A 146 -3.38 -11.90 2.93
C LEU A 146 -3.33 -11.51 4.41
N LYS A 147 -3.27 -10.22 4.72
CA LYS A 147 -3.21 -9.71 6.11
C LYS A 147 -4.54 -9.86 6.83
N PHE A 148 -5.63 -9.42 6.22
CA PHE A 148 -6.93 -9.36 6.89
C PHE A 148 -7.79 -10.61 6.70
N ARG A 149 -7.54 -11.41 5.65
CA ARG A 149 -8.20 -12.70 5.37
C ARG A 149 -9.73 -12.62 5.36
N ARG A 150 -10.28 -11.52 4.81
CA ARG A 150 -11.73 -11.31 4.68
C ARG A 150 -12.17 -11.62 3.26
N VAL A 151 -13.29 -12.34 3.13
CA VAL A 151 -13.86 -12.71 1.82
C VAL A 151 -14.24 -11.47 1.02
N GLY A 152 -14.93 -10.51 1.64
CA GLY A 152 -15.31 -9.26 0.97
C GLY A 152 -14.10 -8.48 0.43
N LEU A 153 -12.99 -8.45 1.20
CA LEU A 153 -11.76 -7.79 0.76
C LEU A 153 -11.10 -8.53 -0.41
N ALA A 154 -11.09 -9.86 -0.39
CA ALA A 154 -10.55 -10.64 -1.51
C ALA A 154 -11.36 -10.44 -2.79
N VAL A 155 -12.70 -10.41 -2.70
CA VAL A 155 -13.59 -10.12 -3.84
C VAL A 155 -13.36 -8.70 -4.37
N LEU A 156 -13.25 -7.70 -3.48
CA LEU A 156 -12.92 -6.32 -3.87
C LEU A 156 -11.56 -6.24 -4.57
N SER A 157 -10.56 -6.92 -4.04
CA SER A 157 -9.21 -6.94 -4.61
C SER A 157 -9.20 -7.47 -6.04
N VAL A 158 -9.91 -8.57 -6.28
CA VAL A 158 -10.05 -9.15 -7.63
C VAL A 158 -10.78 -8.19 -8.55
N ALA A 159 -11.89 -7.58 -8.11
CA ALA A 159 -12.68 -6.66 -8.92
C ALA A 159 -11.86 -5.40 -9.32
N VAL A 160 -11.12 -4.81 -8.37
CA VAL A 160 -10.30 -3.62 -8.64
C VAL A 160 -9.14 -3.96 -9.59
N VAL A 161 -8.39 -5.02 -9.32
CA VAL A 161 -7.27 -5.44 -10.18
C VAL A 161 -7.75 -5.79 -11.59
N ALA A 162 -8.87 -6.51 -11.72
CA ALA A 162 -9.45 -6.83 -13.02
C ALA A 162 -9.88 -5.57 -13.78
N ALA A 163 -10.51 -4.61 -13.09
CA ALA A 163 -10.94 -3.35 -13.70
C ALA A 163 -9.73 -2.54 -14.22
N ILE A 164 -8.68 -2.41 -13.41
CA ILE A 164 -7.45 -1.74 -13.81
C ILE A 164 -6.78 -2.48 -14.98
N ALA A 165 -6.55 -3.78 -14.86
CA ALA A 165 -5.90 -4.57 -15.89
C ALA A 165 -6.62 -4.48 -17.24
N THR A 166 -7.94 -4.62 -17.23
CA THR A 166 -8.76 -4.53 -18.44
C THR A 166 -8.76 -3.12 -19.02
N SER A 167 -8.82 -2.07 -18.18
CA SER A 167 -8.76 -0.69 -18.65
C SER A 167 -7.46 -0.37 -19.38
N ARG A 168 -6.31 -0.91 -18.94
CA ARG A 168 -5.03 -0.70 -19.64
C ARG A 168 -5.01 -1.29 -21.04
N VAL A 169 -5.70 -2.42 -21.23
CA VAL A 169 -5.89 -3.03 -22.56
C VAL A 169 -6.92 -2.25 -23.36
N GLY A 170 -8.05 -1.84 -22.77
CA GLY A 170 -9.09 -1.04 -23.41
C GLY A 170 -8.62 0.36 -23.85
N LEU A 171 -7.65 0.95 -23.14
CA LEU A 171 -6.97 2.19 -23.53
C LEU A 171 -5.88 1.99 -24.58
N HIS A 172 -5.61 0.75 -25.00
CA HIS A 172 -4.60 0.39 -26.00
C HIS A 172 -3.17 0.81 -25.64
N VAL A 173 -2.85 0.95 -24.34
CA VAL A 173 -1.49 1.29 -23.87
C VAL A 173 -0.70 0.09 -23.39
N HIS A 174 -1.37 -1.08 -23.24
CA HIS A 174 -0.76 -2.36 -22.86
C HIS A 174 -1.37 -3.53 -23.63
N TYR A 175 -0.57 -4.55 -23.88
CA TYR A 175 -1.05 -5.85 -24.30
C TYR A 175 -1.52 -6.68 -23.09
N VAL A 176 -2.31 -7.72 -23.36
CA VAL A 176 -2.77 -8.66 -22.32
C VAL A 176 -1.58 -9.29 -21.55
N ARG A 177 -0.48 -9.61 -22.24
CA ARG A 177 0.75 -10.12 -21.59
C ARG A 177 1.29 -9.16 -20.54
N ASP A 178 1.23 -7.85 -20.78
CA ASP A 178 1.80 -6.84 -19.89
C ASP A 178 1.03 -6.77 -18.58
N VAL A 179 -0.30 -6.86 -18.65
CA VAL A 179 -1.16 -6.86 -17.46
C VAL A 179 -1.07 -8.18 -16.70
N LEU A 180 -0.95 -9.32 -17.38
CA LEU A 180 -0.71 -10.61 -16.74
C LEU A 180 0.65 -10.63 -16.02
N GLY A 181 1.70 -10.09 -16.64
CA GLY A 181 3.00 -9.88 -16.00
C GLY A 181 2.88 -8.98 -14.76
N GLY A 182 2.13 -7.89 -14.87
CA GLY A 182 1.84 -7.00 -13.74
C GLY A 182 1.15 -7.73 -12.58
N ILE A 183 0.13 -8.56 -12.85
CA ILE A 183 -0.51 -9.39 -11.82
C ILE A 183 0.51 -10.35 -11.18
N ALA A 184 1.29 -11.06 -11.97
CA ALA A 184 2.24 -12.06 -11.45
C ALA A 184 3.29 -11.41 -10.53
N PHE A 185 3.96 -10.36 -10.99
CA PHE A 185 4.96 -9.65 -10.18
C PHE A 185 4.34 -8.90 -8.99
N GLY A 186 3.13 -8.34 -9.15
CA GLY A 186 2.40 -7.72 -8.06
C GLY A 186 2.05 -8.70 -6.94
N LEU A 187 1.55 -9.89 -7.29
CA LEU A 187 1.31 -10.97 -6.32
C LEU A 187 2.60 -11.38 -5.59
N LEU A 188 3.71 -11.50 -6.32
CA LEU A 188 5.00 -11.84 -5.73
C LEU A 188 5.44 -10.79 -4.72
N VAL A 189 5.44 -9.50 -5.08
CA VAL A 189 5.84 -8.41 -4.18
C VAL A 189 4.91 -8.33 -2.96
N GLY A 190 3.58 -8.34 -3.17
CA GLY A 190 2.61 -8.29 -2.08
C GLY A 190 2.75 -9.45 -1.10
N ALA A 191 2.92 -10.68 -1.61
CA ALA A 191 3.14 -11.87 -0.79
C ALA A 191 4.49 -11.84 -0.05
N CYS A 192 5.57 -11.39 -0.69
CA CYS A 192 6.88 -11.26 -0.06
C CYS A 192 6.86 -10.22 1.07
N VAL A 193 6.33 -9.02 0.82
CA VAL A 193 6.24 -7.99 1.87
C VAL A 193 5.32 -8.46 3.00
N TRP A 194 4.16 -9.06 2.68
CA TRP A 194 3.30 -9.65 3.70
C TRP A 194 4.04 -10.68 4.54
N ALA A 195 4.69 -11.67 3.93
CA ALA A 195 5.38 -12.74 4.64
C ALA A 195 6.53 -12.22 5.52
N LEU A 196 7.29 -11.26 5.02
CA LEU A 196 8.46 -10.72 5.70
C LEU A 196 8.10 -9.70 6.78
N VAL A 197 7.10 -8.84 6.56
CA VAL A 197 6.79 -7.72 7.47
C VAL A 197 5.64 -8.03 8.43
N VAL A 198 4.49 -8.47 7.94
CA VAL A 198 3.25 -8.56 8.75
C VAL A 198 2.65 -9.96 8.85
N GLY A 199 3.17 -10.93 8.13
CA GLY A 199 2.60 -12.28 8.03
C GLY A 199 2.86 -13.20 9.23
N PRO A 200 2.24 -14.39 9.26
CA PRO A 200 2.36 -15.35 10.37
C PRO A 200 3.73 -16.04 10.44
N GLY A 201 4.55 -16.02 9.39
CA GLY A 201 5.94 -16.52 9.36
C GLY A 201 6.83 -15.95 10.48
N ARG A 202 6.27 -15.18 11.36
CA ARG A 202 6.75 -14.53 12.58
C ARG A 202 7.51 -15.46 13.54
N ARG A 203 7.19 -16.77 13.54
CA ARG A 203 7.81 -17.77 14.41
C ARG A 203 9.07 -18.39 13.80
N PHE A 204 9.26 -18.32 12.48
CA PHE A 204 10.28 -19.09 11.78
C PHE A 204 11.68 -18.45 11.79
N LEU A 205 11.79 -17.12 11.81
CA LEU A 205 13.07 -16.44 11.68
C LEU A 205 13.71 -15.99 13.00
N MET A 206 13.00 -15.86 14.12
CA MET A 206 13.56 -15.23 15.32
C MET A 206 13.09 -15.73 16.68
N GLY A 207 12.45 -16.86 16.85
CA GLY A 207 12.16 -17.47 18.17
C GLY A 207 11.51 -16.56 19.26
N SER A 208 11.46 -15.27 19.05
CA SER A 208 10.95 -14.22 19.94
C SER A 208 9.95 -13.32 19.19
N PRO A 209 8.90 -12.80 19.86
CA PRO A 209 7.96 -11.85 19.27
C PRO A 209 8.55 -10.45 19.05
N VAL A 210 9.87 -10.32 18.99
CA VAL A 210 10.52 -9.08 18.60
C VAL A 210 10.03 -8.73 17.18
N ASN A 211 9.40 -7.63 17.17
CA ASN A 211 8.75 -6.91 16.15
C ASN A 211 9.45 -7.06 14.78
N ARG A 212 8.97 -7.95 13.90
CA ARG A 212 9.50 -8.09 12.54
C ARG A 212 9.39 -6.81 11.74
N VAL A 213 8.32 -6.05 11.99
CA VAL A 213 8.19 -4.72 11.43
C VAL A 213 9.40 -3.87 11.79
N ALA A 214 9.92 -4.00 13.03
CA ALA A 214 11.08 -3.25 13.45
C ALA A 214 12.41 -3.72 12.83
N LEU A 215 12.48 -4.95 12.31
CA LEU A 215 13.70 -5.49 11.72
C LEU A 215 13.62 -5.65 10.19
N ALA A 216 12.57 -6.29 9.68
CA ALA A 216 12.44 -6.56 8.25
C ALA A 216 12.12 -5.28 7.45
N LEU A 217 11.28 -4.41 8.00
CA LEU A 217 10.93 -3.15 7.33
C LEU A 217 12.15 -2.27 7.04
N PRO A 218 13.04 -1.95 8.00
CA PRO A 218 14.24 -1.17 7.73
C PRO A 218 15.15 -1.81 6.67
N VAL A 219 15.38 -3.11 6.76
CA VAL A 219 16.25 -3.82 5.78
C VAL A 219 15.67 -3.72 4.38
N LEU A 220 14.39 -4.04 4.22
CA LEU A 220 13.72 -3.93 2.92
C LEU A 220 13.67 -2.48 2.42
N SER A 221 13.44 -1.52 3.31
CA SER A 221 13.43 -0.10 2.96
C SER A 221 14.79 0.37 2.43
N VAL A 222 15.90 -0.05 3.05
CA VAL A 222 17.25 0.24 2.56
C VAL A 222 17.47 -0.38 1.19
N VAL A 223 17.14 -1.67 1.02
CA VAL A 223 17.32 -2.37 -0.26
C VAL A 223 16.53 -1.67 -1.37
N VAL A 224 15.26 -1.40 -1.14
CA VAL A 224 14.40 -0.72 -2.14
C VAL A 224 14.91 0.70 -2.41
N SER A 225 15.34 1.44 -1.36
CA SER A 225 15.89 2.79 -1.53
C SER A 225 17.15 2.80 -2.39
N VAL A 226 18.11 1.91 -2.12
CA VAL A 226 19.35 1.79 -2.89
C VAL A 226 19.06 1.44 -4.34
N LEU A 227 18.18 0.47 -4.59
CA LEU A 227 17.79 0.09 -5.95
C LEU A 227 17.10 1.24 -6.68
N SER A 228 16.16 1.94 -6.03
CA SER A 228 15.45 3.07 -6.63
C SER A 228 16.39 4.23 -6.96
N PHE A 229 17.32 4.58 -6.06
CA PHE A 229 18.32 5.63 -6.37
C PHE A 229 19.27 5.22 -7.49
N TRP A 230 19.67 3.94 -7.54
CA TRP A 230 20.46 3.42 -8.66
C TRP A 230 19.70 3.56 -9.99
N GLU A 231 18.43 3.19 -10.04
CA GLU A 231 17.56 3.35 -11.21
C GLU A 231 17.46 4.83 -11.64
N GLY A 232 17.20 5.72 -10.69
CA GLY A 232 17.13 7.15 -10.94
C GLY A 232 18.42 7.70 -11.52
N TYR A 233 19.57 7.27 -11.01
CA TYR A 233 20.88 7.65 -11.51
C TYR A 233 21.15 7.05 -12.90
N ALA A 234 20.87 5.76 -13.09
CA ALA A 234 21.21 5.05 -14.33
C ALA A 234 20.32 5.45 -15.51
N TYR A 235 19.03 5.72 -15.26
CA TYR A 235 18.03 5.93 -16.31
C TYR A 235 17.42 7.34 -16.31
N GLY A 236 17.73 8.18 -15.32
CA GLY A 236 17.22 9.55 -15.25
C GLY A 236 15.74 9.66 -14.88
N PHE A 237 15.13 8.62 -14.29
CA PHE A 237 13.73 8.64 -13.91
C PHE A 237 13.49 9.38 -12.58
N ASP A 238 12.70 10.43 -12.63
CA ASP A 238 12.30 11.22 -11.46
C ASP A 238 11.49 10.37 -10.45
N THR A 239 10.64 9.46 -10.93
CA THR A 239 9.85 8.52 -10.12
C THR A 239 10.76 7.65 -9.25
N SER A 240 11.90 7.19 -9.75
CA SER A 240 12.84 6.38 -8.97
C SER A 240 13.44 7.15 -7.80
N PHE A 241 13.73 8.44 -7.95
CA PHE A 241 14.17 9.28 -6.82
C PHE A 241 13.07 9.48 -5.79
N LYS A 242 11.82 9.66 -6.21
CA LYS A 242 10.64 9.75 -5.33
C LYS A 242 10.47 8.47 -4.51
N LEU A 243 10.50 7.31 -5.17
CA LEU A 243 10.37 6.01 -4.53
C LEU A 243 11.53 5.75 -3.55
N GLY A 244 12.77 6.06 -3.93
CA GLY A 244 13.95 5.92 -3.08
C GLY A 244 13.84 6.76 -1.80
N GLY A 245 13.42 8.01 -1.93
CA GLY A 245 13.20 8.90 -0.77
C GLY A 245 12.10 8.39 0.16
N LEU A 246 10.95 8.00 -0.39
CA LEU A 246 9.85 7.41 0.40
C LEU A 246 10.30 6.12 1.11
N ALA A 247 11.00 5.22 0.42
CA ALA A 247 11.51 4.00 1.04
C ALA A 247 12.43 4.31 2.22
N LEU A 248 13.36 5.23 2.05
CA LEU A 248 14.31 5.62 3.10
C LEU A 248 13.59 6.20 4.33
N SER A 249 12.50 6.93 4.16
CA SER A 249 11.72 7.50 5.26
C SER A 249 11.13 6.42 6.19
N LEU A 250 10.85 5.22 5.67
CA LEU A 250 10.27 4.13 6.47
C LEU A 250 11.23 3.60 7.55
N LEU A 251 12.53 3.96 7.49
CA LEU A 251 13.48 3.69 8.57
C LEU A 251 13.06 4.35 9.89
N ALA A 252 12.30 5.44 9.85
CA ALA A 252 11.81 6.11 11.05
C ALA A 252 10.62 5.36 11.70
N TYR A 253 9.93 4.46 10.98
CA TYR A 253 8.74 3.79 11.51
C TYR A 253 8.98 3.04 12.83
N PRO A 254 10.01 2.22 13.01
CA PRO A 254 10.23 1.51 14.28
C PRO A 254 10.27 2.44 15.48
N LEU A 255 10.82 3.65 15.34
CA LEU A 255 10.92 4.66 16.40
C LEU A 255 9.56 5.27 16.75
N LEU A 256 8.66 5.37 15.76
CA LEU A 256 7.36 6.00 15.88
C LEU A 256 6.21 4.98 16.03
N ALA A 257 6.47 3.70 15.80
CA ALA A 257 5.46 2.65 15.67
C ALA A 257 4.49 2.59 16.86
N GLN A 258 4.96 2.71 18.09
CA GLN A 258 4.09 2.67 19.27
C GLN A 258 3.06 3.83 19.25
N ARG A 259 3.50 5.03 18.90
CA ARG A 259 2.63 6.22 18.84
C ARG A 259 1.63 6.11 17.68
N ILE A 260 2.08 5.62 16.53
CA ILE A 260 1.20 5.42 15.36
C ILE A 260 0.16 4.33 15.65
N ARG A 261 0.52 3.25 16.33
CA ARG A 261 -0.43 2.21 16.76
C ARG A 261 -1.49 2.76 17.74
N VAL A 262 -1.13 3.71 18.60
CA VAL A 262 -2.12 4.40 19.44
C VAL A 262 -3.15 5.12 18.58
N LEU A 263 -2.75 5.74 17.46
CA LEU A 263 -3.70 6.38 16.55
C LEU A 263 -4.68 5.37 15.95
N SER A 264 -4.22 4.23 15.45
CA SER A 264 -5.11 3.23 14.81
C SER A 264 -6.12 2.60 15.79
N HIS A 265 -5.88 2.68 17.09
CA HIS A 265 -6.81 2.23 18.14
C HIS A 265 -7.60 3.35 18.83
N ALA A 266 -7.33 4.61 18.45
CA ALA A 266 -8.01 5.77 19.01
C ALA A 266 -9.50 5.87 18.57
N PRO A 267 -10.32 6.72 19.22
CA PRO A 267 -11.67 7.01 18.75
C PRO A 267 -11.72 7.42 17.27
N ALA A 268 -12.82 7.11 16.58
CA ALA A 268 -12.96 7.35 15.14
C ALA A 268 -12.67 8.81 14.74
N THR A 269 -13.11 9.77 15.56
CA THR A 269 -12.84 11.20 15.33
C THR A 269 -11.34 11.51 15.28
N VAL A 270 -10.55 10.95 16.20
CA VAL A 270 -9.10 11.13 16.25
C VAL A 270 -8.42 10.47 15.05
N ARG A 271 -8.85 9.26 14.67
CA ARG A 271 -8.33 8.55 13.50
C ARG A 271 -8.60 9.31 12.21
N VAL A 272 -9.84 9.77 12.02
CA VAL A 272 -10.23 10.54 10.83
C VAL A 272 -9.47 11.86 10.76
N SER A 273 -9.33 12.56 11.89
CA SER A 273 -8.51 13.78 11.94
C SER A 273 -7.05 13.50 11.60
N GLY A 274 -6.50 12.39 12.08
CA GLY A 274 -5.15 11.94 11.75
C GLY A 274 -4.99 11.63 10.26
N PHE A 275 -5.96 10.94 9.68
CA PHE A 275 -5.98 10.67 8.24
C PHE A 275 -5.99 11.96 7.42
N ILE A 276 -6.91 12.87 7.72
CA ILE A 276 -7.03 14.14 7.00
C ILE A 276 -5.74 14.96 7.12
N ALA A 277 -5.23 15.14 8.35
CA ALA A 277 -4.02 15.92 8.59
C ALA A 277 -2.81 15.32 7.85
N THR A 278 -2.62 14.01 7.94
CA THR A 278 -1.49 13.33 7.29
C THR A 278 -1.59 13.42 5.76
N THR A 279 -2.79 13.22 5.20
CA THR A 279 -3.02 13.30 3.75
C THR A 279 -2.82 14.71 3.22
N VAL A 280 -3.39 15.73 3.87
CA VAL A 280 -3.24 17.13 3.45
C VAL A 280 -1.77 17.55 3.48
N VAL A 281 -1.05 17.23 4.54
CA VAL A 281 0.37 17.57 4.65
C VAL A 281 1.19 16.82 3.58
N ALA A 282 0.91 15.55 3.33
CA ALA A 282 1.58 14.79 2.28
C ALA A 282 1.36 15.41 0.89
N LEU A 283 0.13 15.79 0.56
CA LEU A 283 -0.19 16.43 -0.72
C LEU A 283 0.50 17.79 -0.88
N VAL A 284 0.46 18.64 0.15
CA VAL A 284 1.13 19.96 0.12
C VAL A 284 2.64 19.81 -0.10
N LEU A 285 3.28 18.88 0.62
CA LEU A 285 4.71 18.67 0.48
C LEU A 285 5.07 18.04 -0.88
N THR A 286 4.21 17.19 -1.42
CA THR A 286 4.39 16.61 -2.76
C THR A 286 4.34 17.71 -3.83
N GLU A 287 3.38 18.63 -3.78
CA GLU A 287 3.33 19.76 -4.71
C GLU A 287 4.52 20.72 -4.53
N ALA A 288 4.90 21.03 -3.29
CA ALA A 288 6.10 21.82 -3.03
C ALA A 288 7.38 21.16 -3.58
N SER A 289 7.46 19.83 -3.52
CA SER A 289 8.60 19.07 -4.08
C SER A 289 8.68 19.18 -5.61
N LYS A 290 7.54 19.25 -6.30
CA LYS A 290 7.51 19.45 -7.76
C LYS A 290 8.05 20.83 -8.13
N LEU A 291 7.55 21.88 -7.47
CA LEU A 291 8.03 23.25 -7.69
C LEU A 291 9.53 23.39 -7.41
N LEU A 292 10.03 22.73 -6.36
CA LEU A 292 11.43 22.74 -6.04
C LEU A 292 12.26 22.00 -7.12
N ALA A 293 11.76 20.87 -7.61
CA ALA A 293 12.45 20.11 -8.66
C ALA A 293 12.50 20.85 -10.00
N GLU A 294 11.48 21.64 -10.34
CA GLU A 294 11.51 22.51 -11.51
C GLU A 294 12.60 23.59 -11.40
N ALA A 295 12.89 24.07 -10.19
CA ALA A 295 13.90 25.11 -9.96
C ALA A 295 15.35 24.56 -9.86
N VAL A 296 15.54 23.36 -9.29
CA VAL A 296 16.86 22.83 -8.92
C VAL A 296 17.23 21.56 -9.71
N GLY A 297 16.25 20.84 -10.24
CA GLY A 297 16.42 19.59 -10.98
C GLY A 297 15.89 18.36 -10.23
N ILE A 298 15.79 17.25 -10.96
CA ILE A 298 15.12 16.02 -10.50
C ILE A 298 15.79 15.36 -9.26
N TRP A 299 17.08 15.63 -9.04
CA TRP A 299 17.82 15.09 -7.89
C TRP A 299 17.23 15.47 -6.55
N VAL A 300 16.52 16.56 -6.48
CA VAL A 300 15.86 17.06 -5.28
C VAL A 300 14.70 16.16 -4.84
N TYR A 301 14.14 15.36 -5.74
CA TYR A 301 13.04 14.46 -5.39
C TYR A 301 13.41 13.45 -4.31
N GLY A 302 14.64 12.92 -4.31
CA GLY A 302 15.08 11.97 -3.28
C GLY A 302 14.95 12.53 -1.87
N PRO A 303 15.68 13.60 -1.50
CA PRO A 303 15.55 14.22 -0.17
C PRO A 303 14.16 14.79 0.07
N ALA A 304 13.49 15.40 -0.92
CA ALA A 304 12.15 15.94 -0.73
C ALA A 304 11.13 14.85 -0.35
N TYR A 305 11.10 13.74 -1.06
CA TYR A 305 10.19 12.64 -0.75
C TYR A 305 10.58 11.85 0.51
N PHE A 306 11.84 11.86 0.90
CA PHE A 306 12.23 11.41 2.25
C PHE A 306 11.51 12.25 3.32
N PHE A 307 11.51 13.57 3.20
CA PHE A 307 10.80 14.43 4.13
C PHE A 307 9.28 14.29 4.03
N VAL A 308 8.71 14.07 2.83
CA VAL A 308 7.29 13.74 2.67
C VAL A 308 6.93 12.50 3.51
N GLY A 309 7.64 11.40 3.30
CA GLY A 309 7.38 10.16 4.01
C GLY A 309 7.64 10.25 5.52
N LEU A 310 8.72 10.92 5.94
CA LEU A 310 9.00 11.17 7.35
C LEU A 310 7.88 11.97 8.01
N THR A 311 7.39 13.01 7.33
CA THR A 311 6.32 13.86 7.86
C THR A 311 5.00 13.09 7.97
N ILE A 312 4.67 12.21 7.02
CA ILE A 312 3.55 11.28 7.13
C ILE A 312 3.60 10.51 8.45
N LEU A 313 4.75 9.90 8.76
CA LEU A 313 4.91 9.12 9.98
C LEU A 313 4.86 9.98 11.25
N VAL A 314 5.47 11.16 11.23
CA VAL A 314 5.51 12.09 12.37
C VAL A 314 4.11 12.65 12.66
N VAL A 315 3.37 13.10 11.65
CA VAL A 315 2.00 13.63 11.82
C VAL A 315 1.09 12.53 12.37
N ALA A 316 1.14 11.31 11.83
CA ALA A 316 0.40 10.18 12.35
C ALA A 316 0.75 9.87 13.82
N ALA A 317 2.03 9.95 14.18
CA ALA A 317 2.50 9.69 15.55
C ALA A 317 2.10 10.78 16.56
N LEU A 318 2.02 12.06 16.14
CA LEU A 318 1.70 13.19 17.03
C LEU A 318 0.21 13.42 17.21
N THR A 319 -0.62 13.03 16.23
CA THR A 319 -2.07 13.29 16.24
C THR A 319 -2.77 12.88 17.54
N PRO A 320 -2.56 11.65 18.10
CA PRO A 320 -3.21 11.26 19.33
C PRO A 320 -2.86 12.19 20.52
N SER A 321 -1.59 12.56 20.63
CA SER A 321 -1.13 13.40 21.73
C SER A 321 -1.64 14.85 21.64
N LEU A 322 -1.88 15.35 20.44
CA LEU A 322 -2.38 16.71 20.22
C LEU A 322 -3.89 16.83 20.46
N ILE A 323 -4.64 15.78 20.11
CA ILE A 323 -6.11 15.77 20.23
C ILE A 323 -6.54 15.30 21.62
N LEU A 324 -6.00 14.16 22.11
CA LEU A 324 -6.42 13.58 23.39
C LEU A 324 -6.01 14.39 24.62
N LYS A 325 -5.01 15.28 24.52
CA LYS A 325 -4.66 16.23 25.59
C LYS A 325 -5.64 17.40 25.70
N ARG A 326 -6.50 17.60 24.71
CA ARG A 326 -7.49 18.68 24.67
C ARG A 326 -8.90 18.23 25.04
N LEU A 327 -9.12 16.92 25.16
CA LEU A 327 -10.34 16.27 25.64
C LEU A 327 -10.20 15.85 27.11
#